data_2c3e7aec6c46e8dda69b055c35b2b220
#
_entry.id   2c3e7aec6c46e8dda69b055c35b2b220
#
_cell.length_a   1.000
_cell.length_b   1.000
_cell.length_c   1.000
_cell.angle_alpha   90.00
_cell.angle_beta   90.00
_cell.angle_gamma   90.00
#
_symmetry.space_group_name_H-M   'P 1'
#
loop_
_entity.id
_entity.type
_entity.pdbx_description
1 polymer ?
#
loop_
_entity_poly.entity_id
_entity_poly.type
_entity_poly.pdbx_seq_one_letter_code
_entity_poly.pdbx_strand_id
1 'polypeptide(L)'
;PSNQVAGFDARLNFQQLLNIPMSLYGQYVGEDEAGGLPSKKMYLAGVDYSSSFKNMPYQIYTEWADTRTNRDAQGISYNHSVYTDGFYQHGFPLGHAMGGDGEMISVGGDIRFDTMNRLNGRLLFAKVNQSGRITNAAFPETDDIKAIDLTWSHYLRPFVPIKINGWFSDSDLHGNDAGASIGIEIPLDKRVFHY
;
A
#
# COMPACT_ATOMS: atom_id res chain seq x y z
N PRO A 1 8.99 -5.16 29.71
CA PRO A 1 7.91 -5.55 28.80
C PRO A 1 8.40 -5.40 27.38
N SER A 2 8.36 -6.49 26.61
CA SER A 2 8.69 -6.48 25.19
C SER A 2 7.42 -6.12 24.40
N ASN A 3 7.50 -5.23 23.43
CA ASN A 3 6.44 -5.07 22.44
C ASN A 3 6.50 -6.29 21.51
N GLN A 4 5.41 -7.02 21.40
CA GLN A 4 5.32 -8.20 20.56
C GLN A 4 4.27 -7.95 19.47
N VAL A 5 4.68 -8.10 18.21
CA VAL A 5 3.80 -8.05 17.06
C VAL A 5 3.84 -9.42 16.40
N ALA A 6 2.68 -10.00 16.16
CA ALA A 6 2.55 -11.26 15.44
C ALA A 6 1.46 -11.15 14.38
N GLY A 7 1.61 -11.89 13.31
CA GLY A 7 0.62 -11.89 12.23
C GLY A 7 0.77 -13.09 11.33
N PHE A 8 -0.22 -13.25 10.50
CA PHE A 8 -0.21 -14.22 9.40
C PHE A 8 -0.90 -13.62 8.18
N ASP A 9 -0.45 -14.07 7.03
CA ASP A 9 -1.01 -13.73 5.74
C ASP A 9 -1.41 -15.00 4.99
N ALA A 10 -2.37 -14.85 4.09
CA ALA A 10 -2.82 -15.91 3.22
C ALA A 10 -3.19 -15.36 1.84
N ARG A 11 -2.95 -16.16 0.80
CA ARG A 11 -3.36 -15.87 -0.57
C ARG A 11 -3.95 -17.13 -1.21
N LEU A 12 -5.16 -17.00 -1.76
CA LEU A 12 -5.85 -18.03 -2.52
C LEU A 12 -5.81 -17.64 -4.00
N ASN A 13 -5.20 -18.49 -4.82
CA ASN A 13 -5.11 -18.29 -6.25
C ASN A 13 -6.12 -19.19 -6.96
N PHE A 14 -7.17 -18.60 -7.52
CA PHE A 14 -8.25 -19.32 -8.20
C PHE A 14 -7.89 -19.77 -9.61
N GLN A 15 -6.83 -19.24 -10.20
CA GLN A 15 -6.32 -19.74 -11.50
C GLN A 15 -5.94 -21.22 -11.42
N GLN A 16 -5.32 -21.65 -10.33
CA GLN A 16 -4.94 -23.04 -10.14
C GLN A 16 -6.10 -23.96 -9.75
N LEU A 17 -7.09 -23.42 -9.03
CA LEU A 17 -8.21 -24.19 -8.49
C LEU A 17 -9.39 -24.29 -9.46
N LEU A 18 -9.74 -23.17 -10.11
CA LEU A 18 -10.97 -23.00 -10.87
C LEU A 18 -10.74 -22.48 -12.30
N ASN A 19 -9.49 -22.26 -12.69
CA ASN A 19 -9.11 -21.60 -13.95
C ASN A 19 -9.68 -20.17 -14.09
N ILE A 20 -9.84 -19.47 -12.95
CA ILE A 20 -10.27 -18.07 -12.88
C ILE A 20 -9.05 -17.22 -12.55
N PRO A 21 -8.66 -16.23 -13.39
CA PRO A 21 -7.45 -15.43 -13.20
C PRO A 21 -7.63 -14.36 -12.10
N MET A 22 -8.00 -14.80 -10.90
CA MET A 22 -8.29 -13.99 -9.73
C MET A 22 -7.58 -14.59 -8.50
N SER A 23 -7.15 -13.70 -7.60
CA SER A 23 -6.70 -14.10 -6.27
C SER A 23 -7.40 -13.29 -5.19
N LEU A 24 -7.65 -13.91 -4.05
CA LEU A 24 -8.00 -13.25 -2.79
C LEU A 24 -6.80 -13.34 -1.86
N TYR A 25 -6.51 -12.27 -1.14
CA TYR A 25 -5.45 -12.26 -0.14
C TYR A 25 -5.87 -11.47 1.08
N GLY A 26 -5.24 -11.77 2.20
CA GLY A 26 -5.48 -11.06 3.45
C GLY A 26 -4.34 -11.24 4.42
N GLN A 27 -4.22 -10.25 5.31
CA GLN A 27 -3.27 -10.23 6.40
C GLN A 27 -4.00 -9.90 7.69
N TYR A 28 -3.62 -10.59 8.74
CA TYR A 28 -4.04 -10.31 10.11
C TYR A 28 -2.78 -10.07 10.94
N VAL A 29 -2.73 -8.92 11.59
CA VAL A 29 -1.62 -8.54 12.47
C VAL A 29 -2.20 -8.12 13.80
N GLY A 30 -1.57 -8.50 14.89
CA GLY A 30 -1.97 -8.05 16.22
C GLY A 30 -0.76 -7.76 17.07
N GLU A 31 -0.93 -6.77 17.93
CA GLU A 31 0.00 -6.34 18.95
C GLU A 31 -0.49 -6.84 20.30
N ASP A 32 0.41 -7.33 21.14
CA ASP A 32 0.19 -7.97 22.44
C ASP A 32 -0.65 -9.27 22.40
N GLU A 33 -0.37 -10.16 23.31
CA GLU A 33 -1.09 -11.43 23.47
C GLU A 33 -2.18 -11.32 24.56
N ALA A 34 -3.40 -11.76 24.21
CA ALA A 34 -4.46 -12.05 25.17
C ALA A 34 -4.95 -13.47 24.92
N GLY A 35 -4.52 -14.41 25.78
CA GLY A 35 -4.94 -15.80 25.68
C GLY A 35 -4.40 -16.58 24.48
N GLY A 36 -3.19 -16.23 24.00
CA GLY A 36 -2.51 -16.93 22.90
C GLY A 36 -2.86 -16.43 21.49
N LEU A 37 -3.71 -15.41 21.37
CA LEU A 37 -3.99 -14.72 20.11
C LEU A 37 -3.66 -13.22 20.23
N PRO A 38 -3.18 -12.59 19.15
CA PRO A 38 -2.94 -11.15 19.14
C PRO A 38 -4.20 -10.35 19.46
N SER A 39 -4.12 -9.37 20.36
CA SER A 39 -5.29 -8.68 20.92
C SER A 39 -5.65 -7.38 20.20
N LYS A 40 -4.67 -6.58 19.80
CA LYS A 40 -4.87 -5.31 19.10
C LYS A 40 -4.73 -5.55 17.61
N LYS A 41 -5.86 -5.72 16.95
CA LYS A 41 -5.94 -6.35 15.63
C LYS A 41 -5.93 -5.32 14.52
N MET A 42 -5.11 -5.58 13.51
CA MET A 42 -5.05 -4.85 12.24
C MET A 42 -5.31 -5.82 11.10
N TYR A 43 -5.91 -5.33 10.03
CA TYR A 43 -6.35 -6.15 8.91
C TYR A 43 -5.94 -5.55 7.58
N LEU A 44 -5.69 -6.43 6.62
CA LEU A 44 -5.62 -6.11 5.21
C LEU A 44 -6.36 -7.21 4.46
N ALA A 45 -7.18 -6.82 3.50
CA ALA A 45 -7.86 -7.75 2.59
C ALA A 45 -7.86 -7.18 1.17
N GLY A 46 -7.63 -8.02 0.19
CA GLY A 46 -7.60 -7.59 -1.19
C GLY A 46 -8.00 -8.68 -2.17
N VAL A 47 -8.32 -8.22 -3.36
CA VAL A 47 -8.61 -9.05 -4.53
C VAL A 47 -7.84 -8.49 -5.72
N ASP A 48 -7.26 -9.37 -6.50
CA ASP A 48 -6.71 -9.03 -7.82
C ASP A 48 -7.29 -9.92 -8.91
N TYR A 49 -7.36 -9.35 -10.10
CA TYR A 49 -7.82 -10.00 -11.32
C TYR A 49 -6.89 -9.65 -12.47
N SER A 50 -6.47 -10.66 -13.22
CA SER A 50 -5.59 -10.50 -14.38
C SER A 50 -6.28 -11.04 -15.63
N SER A 51 -6.18 -10.31 -16.75
CA SER A 51 -6.74 -10.74 -18.03
C SER A 51 -6.02 -10.06 -19.19
N SER A 52 -6.55 -10.20 -20.40
CA SER A 52 -6.06 -9.47 -21.57
C SER A 52 -7.23 -8.91 -22.39
N PHE A 53 -7.07 -7.70 -22.91
CA PHE A 53 -7.97 -7.07 -23.85
C PHE A 53 -7.22 -6.75 -25.15
N LYS A 54 -7.64 -7.32 -26.27
CA LYS A 54 -6.97 -7.13 -27.58
C LYS A 54 -5.45 -7.40 -27.51
N ASN A 55 -5.05 -8.49 -26.87
CA ASN A 55 -3.64 -8.86 -26.61
C ASN A 55 -2.85 -7.90 -25.67
N MET A 56 -3.52 -6.98 -25.04
CA MET A 56 -2.93 -6.13 -23.99
C MET A 56 -3.21 -6.76 -22.62
N PRO A 57 -2.21 -7.39 -21.97
CA PRO A 57 -2.40 -7.92 -20.63
C PRO A 57 -2.59 -6.80 -19.63
N TYR A 58 -3.52 -6.99 -18.71
CA TYR A 58 -3.79 -6.08 -17.62
C TYR A 58 -4.03 -6.80 -16.31
N GLN A 59 -3.78 -6.11 -15.22
CA GLN A 59 -4.16 -6.51 -13.86
C GLN A 59 -4.86 -5.35 -13.18
N ILE A 60 -5.92 -5.66 -12.44
CA ILE A 60 -6.61 -4.72 -11.56
C ILE A 60 -6.66 -5.31 -10.16
N TYR A 61 -6.66 -4.45 -9.14
CA TYR A 61 -6.81 -4.87 -7.75
C TYR A 61 -7.62 -3.87 -6.95
N THR A 62 -8.22 -4.37 -5.89
CA THR A 62 -8.79 -3.55 -4.81
C THR A 62 -8.28 -4.11 -3.49
N GLU A 63 -7.85 -3.20 -2.61
CA GLU A 63 -7.32 -3.53 -1.29
C GLU A 63 -7.95 -2.62 -0.24
N TRP A 64 -8.32 -3.21 0.87
CA TRP A 64 -8.76 -2.52 2.07
C TRP A 64 -7.81 -2.85 3.21
N ALA A 65 -7.42 -1.82 3.97
CA ALA A 65 -6.57 -1.95 5.15
C ALA A 65 -7.17 -1.17 6.32
N ASP A 66 -7.05 -1.75 7.53
CA ASP A 66 -7.53 -1.17 8.78
C ASP A 66 -6.48 -1.34 9.87
N THR A 67 -5.93 -0.23 10.36
CA THR A 67 -4.96 -0.19 11.47
C THR A 67 -5.52 0.45 12.73
N ARG A 68 -6.85 0.66 12.84
CA ARG A 68 -7.51 1.33 13.97
C ARG A 68 -7.47 0.53 15.26
N THR A 69 -7.29 -0.78 15.18
CA THR A 69 -7.42 -1.72 16.30
C THR A 69 -8.86 -1.84 16.87
N ASN A 70 -9.03 -2.34 18.08
CA ASN A 70 -10.34 -2.48 18.71
C ASN A 70 -10.84 -1.13 19.25
N ARG A 71 -12.15 -0.95 19.42
CA ARG A 71 -12.75 0.28 19.97
C ARG A 71 -12.14 0.71 21.31
N ASP A 72 -11.84 -0.23 22.20
CA ASP A 72 -11.27 0.05 23.53
C ASP A 72 -9.77 0.39 23.47
N ALA A 73 -9.14 0.21 22.33
CA ALA A 73 -7.71 0.37 22.10
C ALA A 73 -7.41 1.23 20.86
N GLN A 74 -8.36 2.03 20.38
CA GLN A 74 -8.21 2.84 19.19
C GLN A 74 -7.03 3.83 19.31
N GLY A 75 -6.25 3.94 18.26
CA GLY A 75 -5.09 4.84 18.18
C GLY A 75 -3.86 4.38 18.94
N ILE A 76 -3.80 3.14 19.44
CA ILE A 76 -2.60 2.61 20.11
C ILE A 76 -1.73 1.77 19.19
N SER A 77 -2.23 1.31 18.04
CA SER A 77 -1.40 0.66 17.03
C SER A 77 -0.26 1.59 16.60
N TYR A 78 0.91 1.04 16.37
CA TYR A 78 2.14 1.78 16.05
C TYR A 78 2.68 2.65 17.19
N ASN A 79 1.99 2.77 18.33
CA ASN A 79 2.41 3.56 19.48
C ASN A 79 2.75 2.64 20.65
N HIS A 80 3.75 3.03 21.46
CA HIS A 80 4.14 2.26 22.63
C HIS A 80 4.49 3.17 23.80
N SER A 81 4.06 2.83 25.02
CA SER A 81 4.24 3.66 26.21
C SER A 81 5.72 3.78 26.68
N VAL A 82 6.54 2.78 26.34
CA VAL A 82 7.97 2.73 26.70
C VAL A 82 8.86 3.15 25.54
N TYR A 83 8.51 2.71 24.33
CA TYR A 83 9.20 3.07 23.09
C TYR A 83 8.47 4.25 22.45
N THR A 84 8.83 5.47 22.86
CA THR A 84 8.09 6.71 22.51
C THR A 84 8.06 7.01 21.03
N ASP A 85 9.04 6.52 20.26
CA ASP A 85 9.05 6.64 18.80
C ASP A 85 8.06 5.68 18.11
N GLY A 86 7.52 4.68 18.85
CA GLY A 86 6.57 3.71 18.34
C GLY A 86 7.14 2.89 17.18
N PHE A 87 6.27 2.52 16.23
CA PHE A 87 6.65 1.78 15.02
C PHE A 87 6.85 2.75 13.83
N TYR A 88 7.61 3.84 14.10
CA TYR A 88 7.96 4.88 13.14
C TYR A 88 9.47 5.09 13.11
N GLN A 89 9.98 5.53 11.96
CA GLN A 89 11.36 5.97 11.79
C GLN A 89 11.37 7.32 11.06
N HIS A 90 11.89 8.36 11.72
CA HIS A 90 11.89 9.73 11.18
C HIS A 90 10.50 10.21 10.70
N GLY A 91 9.44 9.86 11.43
CA GLY A 91 8.06 10.20 11.08
C GLY A 91 7.40 9.27 10.05
N PHE A 92 8.15 8.33 9.45
CA PHE A 92 7.61 7.37 8.51
C PHE A 92 7.20 6.08 9.22
N PRO A 93 6.00 5.54 8.98
CA PRO A 93 5.57 4.28 9.54
C PRO A 93 6.39 3.11 8.96
N LEU A 94 6.79 2.17 9.82
CA LEU A 94 7.56 0.99 9.42
C LEU A 94 6.69 -0.17 8.90
N GLY A 95 5.38 0.00 8.92
CA GLY A 95 4.40 -0.95 8.39
C GLY A 95 3.57 -0.33 7.27
N HIS A 96 2.24 -0.28 7.45
CA HIS A 96 1.33 0.29 6.47
C HIS A 96 1.53 1.82 6.32
N ALA A 97 1.42 2.34 5.11
CA ALA A 97 1.72 3.74 4.79
C ALA A 97 0.86 4.77 5.55
N MET A 98 -0.36 4.42 5.95
CA MET A 98 -1.21 5.29 6.76
C MET A 98 -0.86 5.28 8.26
N GLY A 99 0.16 4.51 8.68
CA GLY A 99 0.52 4.37 10.09
C GLY A 99 -0.56 3.67 10.91
N GLY A 100 -0.59 3.98 12.20
CA GLY A 100 -1.62 3.50 13.10
C GLY A 100 -2.91 4.32 13.00
N ASP A 101 -4.03 3.73 13.43
CA ASP A 101 -5.34 4.38 13.56
C ASP A 101 -5.91 4.92 12.26
N GLY A 102 -5.78 4.15 11.20
CA GLY A 102 -6.30 4.52 9.88
C GLY A 102 -7.10 3.41 9.21
N GLU A 103 -7.88 3.82 8.23
CA GLU A 103 -8.58 2.94 7.29
C GLU A 103 -8.32 3.43 5.87
N MET A 104 -8.04 2.51 4.95
CA MET A 104 -7.72 2.86 3.57
C MET A 104 -8.36 1.88 2.60
N ILE A 105 -8.86 2.41 1.49
CA ILE A 105 -9.20 1.62 0.30
C ILE A 105 -8.31 2.11 -0.83
N SER A 106 -7.65 1.18 -1.51
CA SER A 106 -6.95 1.44 -2.74
C SER A 106 -7.52 0.61 -3.89
N VAL A 107 -7.64 1.22 -5.05
CA VAL A 107 -8.03 0.57 -6.30
C VAL A 107 -6.97 0.91 -7.33
N GLY A 108 -6.38 -0.08 -7.93
CA GLY A 108 -5.33 0.18 -8.91
C GLY A 108 -5.19 -0.93 -9.92
N GLY A 109 -4.21 -0.76 -10.79
CA GLY A 109 -3.90 -1.74 -11.79
C GLY A 109 -2.84 -1.29 -12.74
N ASP A 110 -2.51 -2.18 -13.64
CA ASP A 110 -1.60 -1.91 -14.74
C ASP A 110 -2.11 -2.51 -16.06
N ILE A 111 -1.73 -1.89 -17.15
CA ILE A 111 -1.94 -2.39 -18.50
C ILE A 111 -0.65 -2.25 -19.31
N ARG A 112 -0.31 -3.28 -20.04
CA ARG A 112 0.77 -3.26 -21.01
C ARG A 112 0.16 -3.12 -22.42
N PHE A 113 0.35 -1.96 -23.02
CA PHE A 113 -0.18 -1.69 -24.38
C PHE A 113 0.57 -2.45 -25.45
N ASP A 114 1.87 -2.56 -25.29
CA ASP A 114 2.80 -3.29 -26.16
C ASP A 114 4.06 -3.72 -25.39
N THR A 115 5.09 -4.17 -26.10
CA THR A 115 6.35 -4.61 -25.49
C THR A 115 7.16 -3.49 -24.85
N MET A 116 6.87 -2.23 -25.21
CA MET A 116 7.63 -1.05 -24.76
C MET A 116 6.82 -0.15 -23.81
N ASN A 117 5.50 -0.24 -23.77
CA ASN A 117 4.66 0.72 -23.06
C ASN A 117 3.79 0.06 -22.00
N ARG A 118 3.89 0.55 -20.78
CA ARG A 118 3.08 0.14 -19.62
C ARG A 118 2.53 1.36 -18.90
N LEU A 119 1.26 1.32 -18.54
CA LEU A 119 0.63 2.28 -17.65
C LEU A 119 0.25 1.60 -16.36
N ASN A 120 0.62 2.19 -15.22
CA ASN A 120 0.16 1.84 -13.90
C ASN A 120 -0.65 3.00 -13.33
N GLY A 121 -1.75 2.70 -12.63
CA GLY A 121 -2.57 3.70 -11.97
C GLY A 121 -3.10 3.22 -10.64
N ARG A 122 -3.30 4.15 -9.70
CA ARG A 122 -3.86 3.88 -8.39
C ARG A 122 -4.73 5.04 -7.93
N LEU A 123 -5.90 4.71 -7.40
CA LEU A 123 -6.77 5.58 -6.62
C LEU A 123 -6.66 5.18 -5.16
N LEU A 124 -6.63 6.13 -4.26
CA LEU A 124 -6.51 5.93 -2.83
C LEU A 124 -7.53 6.78 -2.09
N PHE A 125 -8.19 6.18 -1.10
CA PHE A 125 -9.13 6.83 -0.19
C PHE A 125 -8.73 6.40 1.23
N ALA A 126 -8.25 7.34 2.04
CA ALA A 126 -7.74 7.06 3.37
C ALA A 126 -8.37 7.99 4.40
N LYS A 127 -8.67 7.44 5.58
CA LYS A 127 -8.99 8.17 6.79
C LYS A 127 -7.89 7.87 7.79
N VAL A 128 -7.13 8.86 8.20
CA VAL A 128 -5.95 8.69 9.05
C VAL A 128 -6.15 9.34 10.41
N ASN A 129 -5.51 8.75 11.43
CA ASN A 129 -5.56 9.21 12.83
C ASN A 129 -6.98 9.51 13.32
N GLN A 130 -7.89 8.57 13.16
CA GLN A 130 -9.34 8.78 13.44
C GLN A 130 -9.64 9.06 14.91
N SER A 131 -8.77 8.67 15.85
CA SER A 131 -8.88 9.03 17.28
C SER A 131 -8.29 10.41 17.63
N GLY A 132 -7.62 11.08 16.70
CA GLY A 132 -7.01 12.40 16.92
C GLY A 132 -5.81 12.38 17.88
N ARG A 133 -5.07 11.29 17.96
CA ARG A 133 -3.91 11.18 18.86
C ARG A 133 -2.68 11.82 18.25
N ILE A 134 -2.09 12.79 18.97
CA ILE A 134 -0.83 13.45 18.56
C ILE A 134 0.39 12.51 18.52
N THR A 135 0.27 11.31 19.07
CA THR A 135 1.32 10.29 19.05
C THR A 135 1.43 9.57 17.71
N ASN A 136 0.49 9.75 16.76
CA ASN A 136 0.65 9.28 15.40
C ASN A 136 1.65 10.20 14.67
N ALA A 137 2.90 9.73 14.56
CA ALA A 137 4.00 10.55 14.03
C ALA A 137 3.87 10.83 12.51
N ALA A 138 3.17 9.97 11.76
CA ALA A 138 2.96 10.17 10.34
C ALA A 138 1.81 11.14 10.05
N PHE A 139 0.74 11.06 10.86
CA PHE A 139 -0.46 11.89 10.74
C PHE A 139 -0.86 12.38 12.14
N PRO A 140 -0.29 13.50 12.64
CA PRO A 140 -0.56 14.01 13.99
C PRO A 140 -1.98 14.53 14.18
N GLU A 141 -2.70 14.78 13.09
CA GLU A 141 -4.09 15.25 13.08
C GLU A 141 -4.98 14.29 12.27
N THR A 142 -6.28 14.31 12.54
CA THR A 142 -7.28 13.53 11.77
C THR A 142 -7.43 14.14 10.38
N ASP A 143 -7.37 13.31 9.34
CA ASP A 143 -7.51 13.76 7.96
C ASP A 143 -8.21 12.71 7.09
N ASP A 144 -9.00 13.19 6.13
CA ASP A 144 -9.56 12.41 5.04
C ASP A 144 -8.82 12.75 3.75
N ILE A 145 -8.15 11.75 3.14
CA ILE A 145 -7.26 11.92 1.99
C ILE A 145 -7.78 11.12 0.80
N LYS A 146 -7.85 11.77 -0.35
CA LYS A 146 -8.10 11.13 -1.65
C LYS A 146 -6.91 11.40 -2.55
N ALA A 147 -6.43 10.38 -3.25
CA ALA A 147 -5.30 10.56 -4.14
C ALA A 147 -5.43 9.71 -5.41
N ILE A 148 -4.80 10.21 -6.46
CA ILE A 148 -4.58 9.49 -7.72
C ILE A 148 -3.09 9.53 -8.04
N ASP A 149 -2.56 8.41 -8.47
CA ASP A 149 -1.19 8.25 -8.95
C ASP A 149 -1.21 7.54 -10.31
N LEU A 150 -0.48 8.08 -11.29
CA LEU A 150 -0.36 7.50 -12.62
C LEU A 150 1.11 7.46 -13.03
N THR A 151 1.58 6.30 -13.45
CA THR A 151 2.95 6.09 -13.94
C THR A 151 2.91 5.46 -15.33
N TRP A 152 3.41 6.18 -16.32
CA TRP A 152 3.71 5.61 -17.62
C TRP A 152 5.17 5.23 -17.71
N SER A 153 5.44 4.01 -18.20
CA SER A 153 6.79 3.47 -18.41
C SER A 153 6.99 3.17 -19.88
N HIS A 154 8.03 3.72 -20.47
CA HIS A 154 8.48 3.42 -21.83
C HIS A 154 9.84 2.73 -21.80
N TYR A 155 9.93 1.52 -22.33
CA TYR A 155 11.15 0.72 -22.33
C TYR A 155 11.97 1.00 -23.58
N LEU A 156 13.09 1.75 -23.45
CA LEU A 156 14.04 1.98 -24.53
C LEU A 156 14.75 0.67 -24.96
N ARG A 157 14.97 -0.22 -23.98
CA ARG A 157 15.49 -1.59 -24.11
C ARG A 157 14.79 -2.46 -23.06
N PRO A 158 14.86 -3.79 -23.13
CA PRO A 158 14.12 -4.70 -22.25
C PRO A 158 14.21 -4.40 -20.75
N PHE A 159 15.26 -3.71 -20.30
CA PHE A 159 15.49 -3.43 -18.86
C PHE A 159 15.81 -1.94 -18.59
N VAL A 160 15.54 -1.03 -19.53
CA VAL A 160 15.84 0.40 -19.40
C VAL A 160 14.56 1.21 -19.61
N PRO A 161 13.69 1.31 -18.60
CA PRO A 161 12.49 2.15 -18.69
C PRO A 161 12.82 3.63 -18.45
N ILE A 162 12.20 4.49 -19.22
CA ILE A 162 11.89 5.86 -18.82
C ILE A 162 10.52 5.82 -18.14
N LYS A 163 10.41 6.40 -16.94
CA LYS A 163 9.18 6.51 -16.18
C LYS A 163 8.76 7.97 -16.07
N ILE A 164 7.50 8.25 -16.37
CA ILE A 164 6.87 9.53 -16.12
C ILE A 164 5.75 9.25 -15.13
N ASN A 165 5.80 9.88 -13.97
CA ASN A 165 4.79 9.78 -12.93
C ASN A 165 4.14 11.14 -12.72
N GLY A 166 2.84 11.13 -12.47
CA GLY A 166 2.07 12.26 -12.00
C GLY A 166 1.12 11.83 -10.91
N TRP A 167 0.95 12.65 -9.89
CA TRP A 167 0.02 12.40 -8.81
C TRP A 167 -0.73 13.68 -8.41
N PHE A 168 -1.91 13.47 -7.84
CA PHE A 168 -2.74 14.51 -7.26
C PHE A 168 -3.36 13.96 -5.97
N SER A 169 -3.42 14.77 -4.94
CA SER A 169 -4.11 14.47 -3.68
C SER A 169 -4.99 15.62 -3.24
N ASP A 170 -6.09 15.28 -2.56
CA ASP A 170 -7.02 16.16 -1.89
C ASP A 170 -7.10 15.72 -0.43
N SER A 171 -6.75 16.60 0.50
CA SER A 171 -6.76 16.41 1.94
C SER A 171 -7.72 17.42 2.54
N ASP A 172 -8.60 16.95 3.41
CA ASP A 172 -9.56 17.85 4.09
C ASP A 172 -8.82 18.87 4.98
N LEU A 173 -7.64 18.49 5.52
CA LEU A 173 -6.84 19.33 6.41
C LEU A 173 -5.88 20.27 5.64
N HIS A 174 -5.21 19.76 4.60
CA HIS A 174 -4.11 20.48 3.93
C HIS A 174 -4.49 20.99 2.52
N GLY A 175 -5.70 20.65 2.03
CA GLY A 175 -6.14 20.99 0.69
C GLY A 175 -5.48 20.15 -0.41
N ASN A 176 -5.40 20.72 -1.60
CA ASN A 176 -4.93 20.00 -2.80
C ASN A 176 -3.41 20.09 -2.94
N ASP A 177 -2.79 18.98 -3.32
CA ASP A 177 -1.38 18.91 -3.70
C ASP A 177 -1.20 18.04 -4.96
N ALA A 178 -0.20 18.36 -5.76
CA ALA A 178 0.09 17.64 -7.00
C ALA A 178 1.57 17.67 -7.32
N GLY A 179 2.03 16.64 -7.98
CA GLY A 179 3.42 16.56 -8.42
C GLY A 179 3.60 15.68 -9.64
N ALA A 180 4.79 15.81 -10.22
CA ALA A 180 5.21 14.97 -11.32
C ALA A 180 6.70 14.66 -11.21
N SER A 181 7.11 13.51 -11.74
CA SER A 181 8.51 13.13 -11.83
C SER A 181 8.81 12.44 -13.14
N ILE A 182 10.07 12.54 -13.57
CA ILE A 182 10.62 11.74 -14.66
C ILE A 182 11.88 11.04 -14.18
N GLY A 183 12.03 9.78 -14.53
CA GLY A 183 13.18 8.98 -14.16
C GLY A 183 13.58 8.00 -15.25
N ILE A 184 14.84 7.59 -15.23
CA ILE A 184 15.35 6.49 -16.03
C ILE A 184 16.00 5.47 -15.10
N GLU A 185 15.70 4.18 -15.30
CA GLU A 185 16.34 3.10 -14.57
C GLU A 185 17.37 2.42 -15.48
N ILE A 186 18.63 2.43 -15.06
CA ILE A 186 19.71 1.78 -15.78
C ILE A 186 20.25 0.65 -14.90
N PRO A 187 19.99 -0.64 -15.24
CA PRO A 187 20.55 -1.75 -14.48
C PRO A 187 22.07 -1.78 -14.68
N LEU A 188 22.83 -1.84 -13.58
CA LEU A 188 24.30 -1.89 -13.59
C LEU A 188 24.83 -3.33 -13.81
N ASP A 189 24.00 -4.25 -14.27
CA ASP A 189 24.43 -5.62 -14.62
C ASP A 189 25.18 -5.61 -15.97
N LYS A 190 26.39 -6.20 -15.99
CA LYS A 190 27.22 -6.31 -17.19
C LYS A 190 26.51 -6.98 -18.37
N ARG A 191 25.51 -7.83 -18.14
CA ARG A 191 24.71 -8.50 -19.16
C ARG A 191 23.85 -7.57 -20.02
N VAL A 192 23.57 -6.36 -19.55
CA VAL A 192 22.74 -5.37 -20.27
C VAL A 192 23.52 -4.59 -21.33
N PHE A 193 24.86 -4.60 -21.25
CA PHE A 193 25.75 -3.84 -22.14
C PHE A 193 26.39 -4.69 -23.27
N HIS A 194 26.01 -5.97 -23.38
CA HIS A 194 26.56 -6.89 -24.38
C HIS A 194 25.49 -7.36 -25.39
N TYR A 195 24.80 -6.39 -26.04
CA TYR A 195 23.99 -6.64 -27.23
C TYR A 195 24.39 -5.71 -28.36
#